data_ed5d43ab6a1d4e52f31a0f614a1bc2b1
#
_entry.id   ed5d43ab6a1d4e52f31a0f614a1bc2b1
#
_cell.length_a   1.000
_cell.length_b   1.000
_cell.length_c   1.000
_cell.angle_alpha   90.00
_cell.angle_beta   90.00
_cell.angle_gamma   90.00
#
_symmetry.space_group_name_H-M   'P 1'
#
loop_
_entity.id
_entity.type
_entity.pdbx_description
1 polymer ?
#
loop_
_entity_poly.entity_id
_entity_poly.type
_entity_poly.pdbx_seq_one_letter_code
_entity_poly.pdbx_strand_id
1 'polypeptide(L)'
;MTTPEILIYHHPDPQSSLLPLLRAHLPHSVPLLRRIQHGLAYPSPTAAVLATFPATTTLPSTTEPWLAAHVDLFRGRETQIYIYSSLEREASSPPASAAGVDSDFVSTFGDRISMDKQARTRDQLLAFLAYVKANLLPEYLSSPKAAAAADNPPSPSPSTPGTGSGTGTPVKKIPPPPPTAFLIGSMHTGLATLLTASGTDYSDPQTLPGVRIIRRDDPPYVKYLFRPEAYRLPSTGTDNDNTTSDKDKDRDEAPERRRHPLPPGYRFHDRRGRYGVQPHHHALVSSRTHIPRSSETLARMPGVAVYYDGDDKPNPNSSQTHDGLEGEEEMPIAWAFLGVDGSLATLHVEPAHRGRGIGACVSREAMRSGFRAGGIFRSRSRSRSLGEEEGEGEGEGELGHTDVLVTNRASRRVMEKLGGEIGWTDTWVVVELEG
;
A
#
# COMPACT_ATOMS: atom_id res chain seq x y z
N MET A 1 12.24 -2.25 40.70
CA MET A 1 12.88 -1.37 39.71
C MET A 1 11.74 -0.75 38.91
N THR A 2 11.64 0.59 38.87
CA THR A 2 10.66 1.28 38.07
C THR A 2 11.06 1.10 36.60
N THR A 3 10.17 0.56 35.79
CA THR A 3 10.37 0.47 34.35
C THR A 3 10.58 1.90 33.80
N PRO A 4 11.63 2.16 33.02
CA PRO A 4 11.87 3.50 32.49
C PRO A 4 10.67 3.95 31.65
N GLU A 5 10.26 5.19 31.85
CA GLU A 5 9.17 5.82 31.10
C GLU A 5 9.48 5.78 29.59
N ILE A 6 8.50 5.36 28.79
CA ILE A 6 8.62 5.34 27.34
C ILE A 6 8.18 6.68 26.79
N LEU A 7 9.13 7.41 26.22
CA LEU A 7 8.89 8.70 25.57
C LEU A 7 8.63 8.52 24.07
N ILE A 8 7.71 9.33 23.54
CA ILE A 8 7.40 9.40 22.10
C ILE A 8 7.92 10.74 21.55
N TYR A 9 8.70 10.65 20.49
CA TYR A 9 9.39 11.79 19.89
C TYR A 9 8.84 12.09 18.50
N HIS A 10 8.70 13.36 18.17
CA HIS A 10 8.43 13.84 16.82
C HIS A 10 9.69 13.78 15.96
N HIS A 11 9.52 13.35 14.69
CA HIS A 11 10.52 13.38 13.64
C HIS A 11 10.11 14.37 12.55
N PRO A 12 10.38 15.69 12.72
CA PRO A 12 9.93 16.74 11.79
C PRO A 12 10.64 16.64 10.43
N ASP A 13 11.87 16.12 10.39
CA ASP A 13 12.58 15.74 9.17
C ASP A 13 12.81 14.22 9.11
N PRO A 14 11.77 13.44 8.76
CA PRO A 14 11.92 12.00 8.70
C PRO A 14 12.80 11.54 7.55
N GLN A 15 13.09 12.40 6.58
CA GLN A 15 13.99 12.07 5.46
C GLN A 15 15.41 11.80 5.95
N SER A 16 15.91 12.58 6.89
CA SER A 16 17.25 12.41 7.46
C SER A 16 17.26 11.52 8.69
N SER A 17 16.25 11.63 9.56
CA SER A 17 16.26 10.96 10.87
C SER A 17 15.70 9.52 10.86
N LEU A 18 14.81 9.16 9.92
CA LEU A 18 14.11 7.87 9.97
C LEU A 18 14.21 7.03 8.70
N LEU A 19 14.15 7.65 7.49
CA LEU A 19 14.18 6.88 6.25
C LEU A 19 15.46 6.02 6.06
N PRO A 20 16.68 6.46 6.47
CA PRO A 20 17.87 5.61 6.38
C PRO A 20 17.73 4.35 7.25
N LEU A 21 17.18 4.50 8.46
CA LEU A 21 16.95 3.39 9.38
C LEU A 21 15.91 2.41 8.83
N LEU A 22 14.78 2.93 8.31
CA LEU A 22 13.75 2.07 7.71
C LEU A 22 14.28 1.32 6.47
N ARG A 23 15.16 1.93 5.67
CA ARG A 23 15.81 1.22 4.55
C ARG A 23 16.67 0.05 5.03
N ALA A 24 17.43 0.24 6.11
CA ALA A 24 18.22 -0.84 6.71
C ALA A 24 17.36 -1.98 7.30
N HIS A 25 16.06 -1.74 7.49
CA HIS A 25 15.10 -2.70 8.01
C HIS A 25 14.16 -3.29 6.94
N LEU A 26 14.44 -3.05 5.65
CA LEU A 26 13.72 -3.75 4.57
C LEU A 26 13.94 -5.27 4.66
N PRO A 27 12.96 -6.07 4.27
CA PRO A 27 11.66 -5.69 3.68
C PRO A 27 10.57 -5.28 4.68
N HIS A 28 10.72 -5.54 5.98
CA HIS A 28 9.64 -5.45 6.98
C HIS A 28 9.11 -4.02 7.18
N SER A 29 9.96 -3.04 7.05
CA SER A 29 9.62 -1.61 7.20
C SER A 29 8.97 -1.00 5.96
N VAL A 30 8.79 -1.76 4.85
CA VAL A 30 8.36 -1.21 3.56
C VAL A 30 7.05 -0.42 3.63
N PRO A 31 5.99 -0.81 4.37
CA PRO A 31 4.76 -0.02 4.40
C PRO A 31 4.97 1.36 5.02
N LEU A 32 5.68 1.45 6.15
CA LEU A 32 5.98 2.71 6.81
C LEU A 32 6.96 3.57 5.99
N LEU A 33 8.01 2.95 5.44
CA LEU A 33 8.97 3.63 4.56
C LEU A 33 8.25 4.36 3.41
N ARG A 34 7.40 3.64 2.69
CA ARG A 34 6.65 4.17 1.55
C ARG A 34 5.60 5.20 1.98
N ARG A 35 4.92 4.97 3.11
CA ARG A 35 3.97 5.94 3.64
C ARG A 35 4.62 7.28 3.95
N ILE A 36 5.83 7.28 4.53
CA ILE A 36 6.58 8.50 4.79
C ILE A 36 7.03 9.15 3.47
N GLN A 37 7.54 8.37 2.50
CA GLN A 37 7.91 8.90 1.17
C GLN A 37 6.72 9.57 0.47
N HIS A 38 5.53 8.95 0.52
CA HIS A 38 4.31 9.56 0.00
C HIS A 38 3.95 10.86 0.74
N GLY A 39 4.08 10.87 2.08
CA GLY A 39 3.84 12.06 2.91
C GLY A 39 4.80 13.21 2.58
N LEU A 40 6.04 12.92 2.22
CA LEU A 40 7.01 13.92 1.78
C LEU A 40 6.68 14.47 0.37
N ALA A 41 6.12 13.65 -0.51
CA ALA A 41 5.68 14.07 -1.84
C ALA A 41 4.36 14.86 -1.79
N TYR A 42 3.47 14.50 -0.86
CA TYR A 42 2.16 15.13 -0.64
C TYR A 42 1.98 15.47 0.84
N PRO A 43 2.60 16.56 1.33
CA PRO A 43 2.54 16.95 2.73
C PRO A 43 1.10 17.18 3.21
N SER A 44 0.82 16.69 4.42
CA SER A 44 -0.42 16.98 5.16
C SER A 44 -0.05 17.75 6.42
N PRO A 45 -0.67 18.90 6.71
CA PRO A 45 -0.37 19.67 7.91
C PRO A 45 -0.80 18.94 9.20
N THR A 46 -1.66 17.93 9.09
CA THR A 46 -2.16 17.14 10.21
C THR A 46 -1.41 15.83 10.42
N ALA A 47 -0.44 15.53 9.54
CA ALA A 47 0.36 14.33 9.66
C ALA A 47 1.53 14.51 10.62
N ALA A 48 1.78 13.50 11.44
CA ALA A 48 2.94 13.40 12.32
C ALA A 48 3.73 12.13 12.05
N VAL A 49 5.05 12.21 12.11
CA VAL A 49 5.96 11.06 12.14
C VAL A 49 6.54 10.97 13.54
N LEU A 50 6.34 9.83 14.18
CA LEU A 50 6.63 9.60 15.59
C LEU A 50 7.53 8.37 15.77
N ALA A 51 8.39 8.36 16.79
CA ALA A 51 9.15 7.17 17.18
C ALA A 51 9.42 7.13 18.69
N THR A 52 9.83 5.97 19.19
CA THR A 52 10.23 5.76 20.60
C THR A 52 11.69 6.16 20.89
N PHE A 53 12.32 6.88 19.98
CA PHE A 53 13.69 7.40 20.12
C PHE A 53 13.79 8.81 19.52
N PRO A 54 14.71 9.65 20.00
CA PRO A 54 14.88 11.02 19.54
C PRO A 54 15.30 11.12 18.06
N ALA A 55 14.86 12.16 17.36
CA ALA A 55 15.23 12.43 15.97
C ALA A 55 16.75 12.70 15.76
N THR A 56 17.46 13.03 16.83
CA THR A 56 18.93 13.22 16.85
C THR A 56 19.72 11.92 16.96
N THR A 57 19.03 10.79 17.21
CA THR A 57 19.68 9.49 17.34
C THR A 57 20.07 8.96 15.98
N THR A 58 21.35 8.79 15.73
CA THR A 58 21.86 8.26 14.46
C THR A 58 21.54 6.79 14.27
N LEU A 59 21.59 6.00 15.34
CA LEU A 59 21.21 4.58 15.34
C LEU A 59 20.58 4.26 16.70
N PRO A 60 19.31 3.80 16.75
CA PRO A 60 18.74 3.23 17.97
C PRO A 60 19.55 2.00 18.40
N SER A 61 19.47 1.66 19.68
CA SER A 61 20.09 0.43 20.20
C SER A 61 19.68 -0.77 19.37
N THR A 62 20.62 -1.62 19.00
CA THR A 62 20.34 -2.88 18.30
C THR A 62 19.81 -3.97 19.23
N THR A 63 19.95 -3.78 20.54
CA THR A 63 19.53 -4.75 21.58
C THR A 63 18.11 -4.53 22.06
N GLU A 64 17.65 -3.27 22.06
CA GLU A 64 16.32 -2.88 22.52
C GLU A 64 15.37 -2.67 21.33
N PRO A 65 14.13 -3.16 21.42
CA PRO A 65 13.13 -2.90 20.40
C PRO A 65 12.78 -1.41 20.35
N TRP A 66 12.44 -0.94 19.16
CA TRP A 66 11.93 0.40 18.94
C TRP A 66 10.72 0.36 18.01
N LEU A 67 9.94 1.44 18.04
CA LEU A 67 8.74 1.61 17.27
C LEU A 67 8.78 2.97 16.54
N ALA A 68 8.29 2.99 15.31
CA ALA A 68 8.07 4.22 14.55
C ALA A 68 6.72 4.15 13.85
N ALA A 69 6.11 5.33 13.62
CA ALA A 69 4.81 5.41 12.98
C ALA A 69 4.63 6.71 12.18
N HIS A 70 3.76 6.64 11.18
CA HIS A 70 3.16 7.80 10.52
C HIS A 70 1.69 7.87 10.94
N VAL A 71 1.25 9.02 11.45
CA VAL A 71 -0.10 9.27 11.94
C VAL A 71 -0.72 10.42 11.18
N ASP A 72 -1.95 10.26 10.70
CA ASP A 72 -2.80 11.33 10.18
C ASP A 72 -4.27 10.99 10.44
N LEU A 73 -4.81 11.43 11.58
CA LEU A 73 -6.18 11.12 12.01
C LEU A 73 -7.23 11.74 11.07
N PHE A 74 -6.87 12.80 10.34
CA PHE A 74 -7.74 13.48 9.41
C PHE A 74 -7.99 12.70 8.11
N ARG A 75 -7.40 11.51 7.95
CA ARG A 75 -7.72 10.56 6.87
C ARG A 75 -9.13 9.95 6.98
N GLY A 76 -9.76 10.07 8.15
CA GLY A 76 -11.13 9.63 8.39
C GLY A 76 -11.30 8.12 8.21
N ARG A 77 -11.94 7.69 7.10
CA ARG A 77 -12.20 6.26 6.81
C ARG A 77 -11.03 5.50 6.19
N GLU A 78 -10.00 6.21 5.75
CA GLU A 78 -8.78 5.62 5.21
C GLU A 78 -7.80 5.32 6.36
N THR A 79 -6.80 4.48 6.11
CA THR A 79 -5.79 4.15 7.13
C THR A 79 -5.16 5.41 7.71
N GLN A 80 -5.30 5.57 9.02
CA GLN A 80 -4.85 6.74 9.77
C GLN A 80 -3.44 6.56 10.32
N ILE A 81 -3.07 5.33 10.70
CA ILE A 81 -1.79 5.00 11.32
C ILE A 81 -1.14 3.86 10.54
N TYR A 82 0.14 4.06 10.18
CA TYR A 82 1.07 3.02 9.76
C TYR A 82 2.16 2.91 10.80
N ILE A 83 2.37 1.72 11.34
CA ILE A 83 3.30 1.47 12.44
C ILE A 83 4.28 0.37 12.05
N TYR A 84 5.51 0.48 12.51
CA TYR A 84 6.56 -0.52 12.35
C TYR A 84 7.31 -0.70 13.67
N SER A 85 7.57 -1.94 14.04
CA SER A 85 8.46 -2.31 15.16
C SER A 85 9.70 -3.02 14.66
N SER A 86 10.85 -2.73 15.26
CA SER A 86 12.10 -3.44 14.94
C SER A 86 12.00 -4.96 15.19
N LEU A 87 11.07 -5.40 16.04
CA LEU A 87 10.82 -6.83 16.30
C LEU A 87 10.32 -7.57 15.05
N GLU A 88 9.65 -6.89 14.11
CA GLU A 88 9.15 -7.52 12.90
C GLU A 88 10.29 -8.11 12.07
N ARG A 89 11.45 -7.45 12.04
CA ARG A 89 12.65 -7.97 11.38
C ARG A 89 13.24 -9.19 12.10
N GLU A 90 13.24 -9.19 13.44
CA GLU A 90 13.78 -10.31 14.22
C GLU A 90 12.90 -11.57 14.13
N ALA A 91 11.59 -11.39 14.01
CA ALA A 91 10.61 -12.49 13.97
C ALA A 91 10.66 -13.30 12.67
N SER A 92 11.20 -12.74 11.60
CA SER A 92 11.00 -13.26 10.27
C SER A 92 11.94 -14.40 9.92
N SER A 93 11.32 -15.56 9.69
CA SER A 93 11.82 -16.52 8.72
C SER A 93 10.73 -16.70 7.68
N PRO A 94 11.06 -16.59 6.41
CA PRO A 94 10.07 -16.85 5.36
C PRO A 94 9.50 -18.26 5.53
N PRO A 95 8.21 -18.49 5.27
CA PRO A 95 7.67 -19.82 5.17
C PRO A 95 8.45 -20.59 4.10
N ALA A 96 8.79 -21.84 4.38
CA ALA A 96 9.68 -22.66 3.57
C ALA A 96 9.18 -22.89 2.11
N SER A 97 7.93 -22.60 1.80
CA SER A 97 7.38 -22.60 0.43
C SER A 97 6.03 -21.88 0.35
N ALA A 98 5.77 -21.21 -0.77
CA ALA A 98 4.48 -20.60 -1.09
C ALA A 98 3.34 -21.64 -1.22
N ALA A 99 3.67 -22.92 -1.46
CA ALA A 99 2.71 -24.02 -1.64
C ALA A 99 2.04 -24.46 -0.34
N GLY A 100 2.55 -24.07 0.83
CA GLY A 100 2.08 -24.51 2.15
C GLY A 100 1.41 -23.43 3.01
N VAL A 101 1.09 -22.23 2.44
CA VAL A 101 0.36 -21.21 3.19
C VAL A 101 -1.13 -21.52 3.10
N ASP A 102 -1.60 -22.39 3.98
CA ASP A 102 -3.01 -22.63 4.21
C ASP A 102 -3.70 -21.39 4.82
N SER A 103 -5.05 -21.42 4.86
CA SER A 103 -5.89 -20.37 5.42
C SER A 103 -5.52 -19.97 6.86
N ASP A 104 -4.79 -20.81 7.55
CA ASP A 104 -4.49 -20.69 8.99
C ASP A 104 -3.07 -20.12 9.26
N PHE A 105 -2.33 -19.74 8.21
CA PHE A 105 -1.03 -19.11 8.39
C PHE A 105 -1.16 -17.70 8.97
N VAL A 106 -0.69 -17.55 10.21
CA VAL A 106 -0.60 -16.25 10.91
C VAL A 106 0.84 -16.06 11.40
N SER A 107 1.45 -14.95 11.03
CA SER A 107 2.77 -14.59 11.53
C SER A 107 2.67 -14.15 12.98
N THR A 108 3.43 -14.80 13.87
CA THR A 108 3.54 -14.46 15.29
C THR A 108 5.00 -14.16 15.63
N PHE A 109 5.25 -13.52 16.76
CA PHE A 109 6.60 -13.39 17.29
C PHE A 109 7.10 -14.70 17.92
N GLY A 110 6.18 -15.51 18.45
CA GLY A 110 6.45 -16.85 18.97
C GLY A 110 7.63 -16.91 19.93
N ASP A 111 8.23 -18.09 20.06
CA ASP A 111 9.39 -18.35 20.93
C ASP A 111 10.72 -17.77 20.38
N ARG A 112 10.71 -17.21 19.17
CA ARG A 112 11.90 -16.61 18.57
C ARG A 112 12.28 -15.29 19.20
N ILE A 113 11.31 -14.58 19.74
CA ILE A 113 11.47 -13.28 20.39
C ILE A 113 11.27 -13.47 21.88
N SER A 114 12.25 -13.07 22.70
CA SER A 114 12.13 -13.17 24.15
C SER A 114 10.89 -12.45 24.69
N MET A 115 10.30 -12.99 25.74
CA MET A 115 9.11 -12.40 26.37
C MET A 115 9.38 -10.96 26.85
N ASP A 116 10.60 -10.64 27.28
CA ASP A 116 10.97 -9.29 27.70
C ASP A 116 10.90 -8.29 26.53
N LYS A 117 11.40 -8.67 25.35
CA LYS A 117 11.30 -7.83 24.14
C LYS A 117 9.85 -7.66 23.69
N GLN A 118 9.04 -8.72 23.76
CA GLN A 118 7.62 -8.65 23.47
C GLN A 118 6.89 -7.73 24.45
N ALA A 119 7.14 -7.87 25.74
CA ALA A 119 6.57 -7.01 26.79
C ALA A 119 7.00 -5.55 26.58
N ARG A 120 8.28 -5.30 26.31
CA ARG A 120 8.78 -3.95 26.02
C ARG A 120 8.11 -3.32 24.80
N THR A 121 7.94 -4.09 23.73
CA THR A 121 7.25 -3.60 22.51
C THR A 121 5.77 -3.35 22.77
N ARG A 122 5.12 -4.17 23.59
CA ARG A 122 3.74 -3.93 24.05
C ARG A 122 3.65 -2.59 24.79
N ASP A 123 4.54 -2.35 25.73
CA ASP A 123 4.57 -1.08 26.48
C ASP A 123 4.80 0.12 25.55
N GLN A 124 5.69 -0.02 24.56
CA GLN A 124 5.91 1.00 23.53
C GLN A 124 4.65 1.28 22.71
N LEU A 125 3.93 0.23 22.31
CA LEU A 125 2.69 0.35 21.54
C LEU A 125 1.59 1.06 22.35
N LEU A 126 1.44 0.71 23.64
CA LEU A 126 0.48 1.35 24.53
C LEU A 126 0.85 2.82 24.80
N ALA A 127 2.12 3.12 25.06
CA ALA A 127 2.60 4.49 25.22
C ALA A 127 2.39 5.33 23.95
N PHE A 128 2.63 4.74 22.77
CA PHE A 128 2.36 5.38 21.49
C PHE A 128 0.86 5.71 21.32
N LEU A 129 -0.04 4.74 21.55
CA LEU A 129 -1.47 4.96 21.44
C LEU A 129 -1.97 6.01 22.45
N ALA A 130 -1.45 5.98 23.69
CA ALA A 130 -1.75 6.97 24.71
C ALA A 130 -1.29 8.37 24.27
N TYR A 131 -0.10 8.47 23.68
CA TYR A 131 0.41 9.75 23.14
C TYR A 131 -0.50 10.29 22.02
N VAL A 132 -0.91 9.46 21.07
CA VAL A 132 -1.82 9.85 19.99
C VAL A 132 -3.17 10.32 20.56
N LYS A 133 -3.72 9.60 21.55
CA LYS A 133 -4.94 9.97 22.25
C LYS A 133 -4.83 11.33 22.95
N ALA A 134 -3.74 11.57 23.65
CA ALA A 134 -3.57 12.79 24.46
C ALA A 134 -3.22 14.03 23.61
N ASN A 135 -2.43 13.86 22.54
CA ASN A 135 -1.81 14.99 21.84
C ASN A 135 -2.37 15.25 20.44
N LEU A 136 -2.85 14.23 19.72
CA LEU A 136 -3.34 14.39 18.33
C LEU A 136 -4.86 14.28 18.21
N LEU A 137 -5.49 13.43 19.02
CA LEU A 137 -6.93 13.21 18.98
C LEU A 137 -7.77 14.47 19.32
N PRO A 138 -7.41 15.33 20.32
CA PRO A 138 -8.22 16.49 20.65
C PRO A 138 -8.37 17.49 19.48
N GLU A 139 -7.30 17.70 18.71
CA GLU A 139 -7.36 18.56 17.52
C GLU A 139 -8.28 17.96 16.46
N TYR A 140 -8.18 16.66 16.20
CA TYR A 140 -9.08 15.98 15.27
C TYR A 140 -10.54 16.07 15.72
N LEU A 141 -10.86 15.80 16.99
CA LEU A 141 -12.23 15.81 17.52
C LEU A 141 -12.88 17.21 17.46
N SER A 142 -12.08 18.28 17.57
CA SER A 142 -12.56 19.67 17.43
C SER A 142 -12.79 20.09 15.98
N SER A 143 -12.43 19.24 15.01
CA SER A 143 -12.51 19.57 13.59
C SER A 143 -13.89 19.27 12.97
N PRO A 144 -14.28 20.01 11.90
CA PRO A 144 -15.50 19.70 11.14
C PRO A 144 -15.52 18.28 10.53
N LYS A 145 -14.32 17.70 10.28
CA LYS A 145 -14.21 16.31 9.74
C LYS A 145 -14.68 15.26 10.74
N ALA A 146 -14.38 15.45 12.04
CA ALA A 146 -14.85 14.53 13.08
C ALA A 146 -16.37 14.65 13.26
N ALA A 147 -16.94 15.86 13.24
CA ALA A 147 -18.37 16.08 13.28
C ALA A 147 -19.09 15.39 12.11
N ALA A 148 -18.60 15.58 10.88
CA ALA A 148 -19.15 14.92 9.70
C ALA A 148 -19.03 13.38 9.73
N ALA A 149 -18.02 12.84 10.41
CA ALA A 149 -17.87 11.38 10.61
C ALA A 149 -18.88 10.85 11.63
N ALA A 150 -19.25 11.64 12.64
CA ALA A 150 -20.23 11.28 13.65
C ALA A 150 -21.68 11.34 13.10
N ASP A 151 -21.99 12.32 12.23
CA ASP A 151 -23.32 12.55 11.67
C ASP A 151 -23.72 11.58 10.54
N ASN A 152 -22.79 10.80 10.02
CA ASN A 152 -23.03 9.77 9.02
C ASN A 152 -22.88 8.36 9.61
N PRO A 153 -23.81 7.89 10.47
CA PRO A 153 -23.90 6.46 10.74
C PRO A 153 -24.14 5.75 9.40
N PRO A 154 -23.67 4.51 9.21
CA PRO A 154 -23.89 3.77 7.99
C PRO A 154 -25.40 3.64 7.75
N SER A 155 -25.96 4.48 6.89
CA SER A 155 -27.35 4.36 6.46
C SER A 155 -27.52 2.97 5.86
N PRO A 156 -28.50 2.17 6.32
CA PRO A 156 -28.90 1.00 5.57
C PRO A 156 -29.36 1.54 4.21
N SER A 157 -28.60 1.21 3.15
CA SER A 157 -28.95 1.63 1.78
C SER A 157 -30.39 1.24 1.53
N PRO A 158 -31.30 2.18 1.18
CA PRO A 158 -32.62 1.80 0.73
C PRO A 158 -32.44 0.97 -0.54
N SER A 159 -32.95 -0.25 -0.51
CA SER A 159 -33.09 -1.11 -1.67
C SER A 159 -34.11 -0.47 -2.61
N THR A 160 -33.65 0.44 -3.48
CA THR A 160 -34.46 0.90 -4.61
C THR A 160 -34.35 -0.19 -5.68
N PRO A 161 -35.46 -0.80 -6.12
CA PRO A 161 -35.46 -1.73 -7.22
C PRO A 161 -35.26 -0.93 -8.52
N GLY A 162 -34.00 -0.68 -8.88
CA GLY A 162 -33.61 -0.13 -10.17
C GLY A 162 -33.53 -1.27 -11.16
N THR A 163 -34.40 -1.29 -12.14
CA THR A 163 -34.38 -2.08 -13.35
C THR A 163 -33.10 -1.77 -14.13
N GLY A 164 -32.04 -2.53 -13.86
CA GLY A 164 -30.78 -2.51 -14.59
C GLY A 164 -30.15 -3.89 -14.54
N SER A 165 -30.25 -4.63 -15.64
CA SER A 165 -29.66 -5.95 -15.86
C SER A 165 -28.13 -5.92 -15.77
N GLY A 166 -27.59 -5.90 -14.57
CA GLY A 166 -26.17 -6.08 -14.29
C GLY A 166 -26.03 -6.96 -13.06
N THR A 167 -25.56 -8.20 -13.23
CA THR A 167 -25.40 -9.24 -12.21
C THR A 167 -24.25 -8.95 -11.20
N GLY A 168 -24.10 -7.71 -10.74
CA GLY A 168 -23.13 -7.34 -9.73
C GLY A 168 -23.79 -7.18 -8.37
N THR A 169 -23.53 -8.09 -7.44
CA THR A 169 -23.90 -7.91 -6.03
C THR A 169 -23.30 -6.60 -5.51
N PRO A 170 -24.09 -5.72 -4.86
CA PRO A 170 -23.56 -4.47 -4.31
C PRO A 170 -22.44 -4.77 -3.30
N VAL A 171 -21.27 -4.14 -3.52
CA VAL A 171 -20.10 -4.33 -2.65
C VAL A 171 -20.39 -3.66 -1.31
N LYS A 172 -20.46 -4.45 -0.23
CA LYS A 172 -20.70 -3.95 1.13
C LYS A 172 -19.48 -3.13 1.56
N LYS A 173 -19.67 -1.83 1.77
CA LYS A 173 -18.60 -0.92 2.24
C LYS A 173 -18.31 -1.15 3.72
N ILE A 174 -17.02 -1.08 4.08
CA ILE A 174 -16.55 -1.14 5.47
C ILE A 174 -17.09 0.11 6.22
N PRO A 175 -17.69 -0.04 7.41
CA PRO A 175 -18.15 1.11 8.20
C PRO A 175 -16.96 1.99 8.64
N PRO A 176 -17.18 3.31 8.84
CA PRO A 176 -16.14 4.18 9.40
C PRO A 176 -15.82 3.78 10.84
N PRO A 177 -14.56 3.97 11.30
CA PRO A 177 -14.25 3.85 12.71
C PRO A 177 -14.95 4.95 13.51
N PRO A 178 -15.28 4.71 14.80
CA PRO A 178 -15.69 5.78 15.70
C PRO A 178 -14.64 6.92 15.72
N PRO A 179 -15.04 8.19 15.90
CA PRO A 179 -14.08 9.32 15.90
C PRO A 179 -12.98 9.22 16.97
N THR A 180 -13.27 8.52 18.09
CA THR A 180 -12.32 8.29 19.19
C THR A 180 -11.38 7.12 18.97
N ALA A 181 -11.60 6.33 17.93
CA ALA A 181 -10.83 5.14 17.63
C ALA A 181 -9.82 5.39 16.48
N PHE A 182 -8.75 4.61 16.47
CA PHE A 182 -7.67 4.69 15.50
C PHE A 182 -7.71 3.51 14.52
N LEU A 183 -7.72 3.80 13.22
CA LEU A 183 -7.55 2.78 12.18
C LEU A 183 -6.06 2.61 11.86
N ILE A 184 -5.48 1.52 12.36
CA ILE A 184 -4.11 1.11 12.08
C ILE A 184 -4.15 0.11 10.92
N GLY A 185 -3.37 0.36 9.87
CA GLY A 185 -3.34 -0.48 8.69
C GLY A 185 -2.01 -1.18 8.47
N SER A 186 -2.06 -2.30 7.76
CA SER A 186 -0.90 -3.14 7.44
C SER A 186 -0.06 -3.46 8.69
N MET A 187 -0.74 -3.68 9.82
CA MET A 187 -0.09 -4.00 11.09
C MET A 187 0.30 -5.46 11.10
N HIS A 188 1.58 -5.77 11.33
CA HIS A 188 2.05 -7.14 11.46
C HIS A 188 1.22 -7.91 12.49
N THR A 189 0.74 -9.12 12.15
CA THR A 189 -0.16 -9.87 13.04
C THR A 189 0.44 -10.16 14.40
N GLY A 190 1.77 -10.42 14.48
CA GLY A 190 2.47 -10.54 15.74
C GLY A 190 2.44 -9.26 16.59
N LEU A 191 2.51 -8.07 15.97
CA LEU A 191 2.36 -6.80 16.69
C LEU A 191 0.92 -6.59 17.16
N ALA A 192 -0.06 -6.97 16.33
CA ALA A 192 -1.48 -6.89 16.71
C ALA A 192 -1.81 -7.80 17.91
N THR A 193 -1.19 -8.97 18.03
CA THR A 193 -1.39 -9.88 19.19
C THR A 193 -0.87 -9.31 20.49
N LEU A 194 0.10 -8.37 20.46
CA LEU A 194 0.57 -7.70 21.68
C LEU A 194 -0.49 -6.80 22.35
N LEU A 195 -1.60 -6.50 21.63
CA LEU A 195 -2.75 -5.79 22.21
C LEU A 195 -3.73 -6.73 22.94
N THR A 196 -3.41 -8.01 23.06
CA THR A 196 -4.22 -9.01 23.74
C THR A 196 -3.53 -9.48 25.04
N ALA A 197 -4.32 -9.97 26.00
CA ALA A 197 -3.79 -10.43 27.27
C ALA A 197 -2.89 -11.67 27.13
N SER A 198 -3.22 -12.58 26.20
CA SER A 198 -2.41 -13.77 25.93
C SER A 198 -1.08 -13.44 25.23
N GLY A 199 -1.07 -12.40 24.41
CA GLY A 199 0.11 -11.99 23.64
C GLY A 199 0.61 -12.98 22.61
N THR A 200 0.08 -14.20 22.58
CA THR A 200 0.56 -15.32 21.75
C THR A 200 -0.54 -15.97 20.92
N ASP A 201 -1.80 -15.91 21.35
CA ASP A 201 -2.91 -16.55 20.66
C ASP A 201 -3.71 -15.55 19.82
N TYR A 202 -3.67 -15.73 18.51
CA TYR A 202 -4.42 -14.92 17.57
C TYR A 202 -5.89 -15.33 17.49
N SER A 203 -6.21 -16.59 17.78
CA SER A 203 -7.54 -17.17 17.61
C SER A 203 -8.49 -16.84 18.77
N ASP A 204 -7.98 -16.52 19.97
CA ASP A 204 -8.76 -16.13 21.14
C ASP A 204 -8.19 -14.85 21.78
N PRO A 205 -8.38 -13.69 21.14
CA PRO A 205 -7.81 -12.43 21.62
C PRO A 205 -8.62 -11.84 22.77
N GLN A 206 -8.18 -12.02 23.97
CA GLN A 206 -8.63 -11.22 25.12
C GLN A 206 -7.88 -9.89 25.11
N THR A 207 -8.60 -8.78 24.94
CA THR A 207 -7.98 -7.45 24.98
C THR A 207 -7.38 -7.10 26.32
N LEU A 208 -6.28 -6.36 26.31
CA LEU A 208 -5.67 -5.83 27.54
C LEU A 208 -6.65 -4.86 28.24
N PRO A 209 -6.61 -4.77 29.58
CA PRO A 209 -7.38 -3.76 30.30
C PRO A 209 -7.13 -2.36 29.75
N GLY A 210 -8.21 -1.60 29.49
CA GLY A 210 -8.14 -0.26 28.92
C GLY A 210 -7.91 -0.20 27.40
N VAL A 211 -7.79 -1.34 26.73
CA VAL A 211 -7.73 -1.43 25.25
C VAL A 211 -9.01 -2.06 24.71
N ARG A 212 -9.67 -1.38 23.79
CA ARG A 212 -10.84 -1.91 23.08
C ARG A 212 -10.53 -2.09 21.60
N ILE A 213 -10.52 -3.32 21.13
CA ILE A 213 -10.42 -3.64 19.70
C ILE A 213 -11.85 -3.67 19.15
N ILE A 214 -12.20 -2.62 18.40
CA ILE A 214 -13.55 -2.45 17.79
C ILE A 214 -13.70 -3.33 16.56
N ARG A 215 -12.62 -3.45 15.77
CA ARG A 215 -12.56 -4.29 14.58
C ARG A 215 -11.11 -4.76 14.38
N ARG A 216 -10.98 -6.00 13.98
CA ARG A 216 -9.77 -6.57 13.40
C ARG A 216 -10.19 -7.34 12.16
N ASP A 217 -9.47 -7.14 11.07
CA ASP A 217 -9.76 -7.90 9.85
C ASP A 217 -9.27 -9.34 10.06
N ASP A 218 -10.19 -10.28 10.02
CA ASP A 218 -10.01 -11.72 10.17
C ASP A 218 -10.82 -12.44 9.07
N PRO A 219 -10.21 -13.36 8.31
CA PRO A 219 -8.80 -13.75 8.35
C PRO A 219 -7.85 -12.62 7.89
N PRO A 220 -6.54 -12.71 8.26
CA PRO A 220 -5.57 -11.68 7.96
C PRO A 220 -5.22 -11.62 6.45
N TYR A 221 -4.38 -10.67 6.11
CA TYR A 221 -3.82 -10.53 4.78
C TYR A 221 -2.44 -11.16 4.71
N VAL A 222 -2.09 -11.73 3.57
CA VAL A 222 -0.74 -12.19 3.25
C VAL A 222 -0.01 -11.06 2.55
N LYS A 223 1.14 -10.67 3.07
CA LYS A 223 2.07 -9.73 2.45
C LYS A 223 2.86 -10.44 1.37
N TYR A 224 2.72 -9.99 0.13
CA TYR A 224 3.58 -10.37 -0.98
C TYR A 224 4.62 -9.30 -1.23
N LEU A 225 5.85 -9.73 -1.47
CA LEU A 225 7.00 -8.89 -1.79
C LEU A 225 7.41 -9.12 -3.24
N PHE A 226 7.75 -8.05 -3.95
CA PHE A 226 8.17 -8.11 -5.35
C PHE A 226 9.55 -7.47 -5.48
N ARG A 227 10.50 -8.27 -5.94
CA ARG A 227 11.81 -7.75 -6.34
C ARG A 227 11.70 -6.99 -7.66
N PRO A 228 12.62 -6.09 -7.98
CA PRO A 228 12.59 -5.29 -9.22
C PRO A 228 12.42 -6.13 -10.49
N GLU A 229 12.99 -7.33 -10.53
CA GLU A 229 12.94 -8.27 -11.66
C GLU A 229 11.50 -8.71 -11.99
N ALA A 230 10.60 -8.69 -11.00
CA ALA A 230 9.20 -9.07 -11.19
C ALA A 230 8.40 -8.07 -12.04
N TYR A 231 8.84 -6.80 -12.12
CA TYR A 231 8.11 -5.73 -12.79
C TYR A 231 8.96 -4.85 -13.72
N ARG A 232 10.30 -4.95 -13.69
CA ARG A 232 11.18 -4.35 -14.70
C ARG A 232 11.08 -5.12 -16.00
N LEU A 233 11.27 -4.42 -17.11
CA LEU A 233 11.42 -5.09 -18.41
C LEU A 233 12.76 -5.79 -18.44
N PRO A 234 12.85 -6.98 -19.07
CA PRO A 234 14.14 -7.59 -19.34
C PRO A 234 15.01 -6.60 -20.09
N SER A 235 16.25 -6.39 -19.64
CA SER A 235 17.24 -5.69 -20.46
C SER A 235 17.40 -6.51 -21.75
N THR A 236 17.11 -5.94 -22.89
CA THR A 236 17.42 -6.53 -24.18
C THR A 236 18.94 -6.55 -24.27
N GLY A 237 19.54 -7.70 -23.90
CA GLY A 237 20.98 -7.91 -23.95
C GLY A 237 21.48 -7.95 -25.40
N THR A 238 21.70 -6.79 -25.98
CA THR A 238 22.43 -6.60 -27.24
C THR A 238 23.51 -5.52 -27.06
N ASP A 239 24.21 -5.54 -25.91
CA ASP A 239 25.43 -4.72 -25.75
C ASP A 239 26.68 -5.55 -26.03
N ASN A 240 26.62 -6.37 -27.09
CA ASN A 240 27.84 -6.98 -27.71
C ASN A 240 27.96 -6.51 -29.16
N ASP A 241 27.90 -5.21 -29.40
CA ASP A 241 28.38 -4.67 -30.67
C ASP A 241 29.27 -3.48 -30.38
N ASN A 242 30.57 -3.80 -30.45
CA ASN A 242 31.69 -2.89 -30.36
C ASN A 242 31.82 -2.12 -31.69
N THR A 243 30.87 -1.24 -31.99
CA THR A 243 30.90 -0.35 -33.15
C THR A 243 30.44 1.06 -32.81
N THR A 244 31.40 1.94 -32.67
CA THR A 244 31.46 3.39 -32.98
C THR A 244 30.14 4.20 -32.85
N SER A 245 30.19 5.08 -31.84
CA SER A 245 29.71 6.47 -31.86
C SER A 245 28.46 6.81 -32.68
N ASP A 246 27.32 6.68 -32.08
CA ASP A 246 26.16 7.52 -32.41
C ASP A 246 25.37 7.81 -31.13
N LYS A 247 25.87 8.77 -30.32
CA LYS A 247 25.32 9.13 -29.00
C LYS A 247 24.01 9.92 -29.05
N ASP A 248 23.45 10.18 -30.23
CA ASP A 248 22.32 11.09 -30.41
C ASP A 248 20.99 10.41 -30.83
N LYS A 249 20.95 9.08 -31.02
CA LYS A 249 19.73 8.39 -31.51
C LYS A 249 18.80 7.84 -30.41
N ASP A 250 19.22 7.80 -29.15
CA ASP A 250 18.44 7.19 -28.04
C ASP A 250 17.40 8.14 -27.40
N ARG A 251 17.23 9.37 -27.92
CA ARG A 251 16.32 10.35 -27.32
C ARG A 251 14.86 10.26 -27.75
N ASP A 252 14.55 9.57 -28.83
CA ASP A 252 13.21 9.58 -29.46
C ASP A 252 12.51 8.21 -29.56
N GLU A 253 12.97 7.17 -28.86
CA GLU A 253 12.14 5.97 -28.76
C GLU A 253 10.88 6.29 -27.93
N ALA A 254 9.73 6.27 -28.62
CA ALA A 254 8.43 6.50 -28.02
C ALA A 254 8.26 5.67 -26.74
N PRO A 255 7.80 6.27 -25.63
CA PRO A 255 7.69 5.61 -24.31
C PRO A 255 6.85 4.31 -24.32
N GLU A 256 6.15 4.03 -25.41
CA GLU A 256 5.35 2.81 -25.60
C GLU A 256 6.17 1.53 -25.79
N ARG A 257 7.35 1.59 -26.40
CA ARG A 257 8.19 0.39 -26.63
C ARG A 257 8.79 -0.21 -25.36
N ARG A 258 8.78 0.55 -24.24
CA ARG A 258 9.32 0.13 -22.93
C ARG A 258 8.24 -0.30 -21.93
N ARG A 259 7.12 -0.86 -22.37
CA ARG A 259 6.03 -1.32 -21.49
C ARG A 259 5.85 -2.83 -21.56
N HIS A 260 5.29 -3.41 -20.47
CA HIS A 260 4.86 -4.79 -20.51
C HIS A 260 3.78 -4.97 -21.56
N PRO A 261 3.93 -5.90 -22.51
CA PRO A 261 2.98 -6.05 -23.60
C PRO A 261 1.61 -6.46 -23.07
N LEU A 262 0.58 -5.78 -23.52
CA LEU A 262 -0.81 -6.18 -23.33
C LEU A 262 -1.22 -7.19 -24.43
N PRO A 263 -2.23 -8.02 -24.19
CA PRO A 263 -2.82 -8.81 -25.25
C PRO A 263 -3.34 -7.94 -26.42
N PRO A 264 -3.44 -8.48 -27.63
CA PRO A 264 -3.98 -7.74 -28.77
C PRO A 264 -5.37 -7.14 -28.47
N GLY A 265 -5.63 -5.92 -28.95
CA GLY A 265 -6.86 -5.18 -28.72
C GLY A 265 -6.93 -4.45 -27.38
N TYR A 266 -5.85 -4.48 -26.56
CA TYR A 266 -5.77 -3.74 -25.30
C TYR A 266 -4.65 -2.71 -25.33
N ARG A 267 -4.87 -1.56 -24.66
CA ARG A 267 -3.92 -0.43 -24.61
C ARG A 267 -3.93 0.26 -23.25
N PHE A 268 -2.83 0.95 -22.92
CA PHE A 268 -2.66 1.71 -21.66
C PHE A 268 -3.13 3.18 -21.78
N HIS A 269 -3.49 3.65 -22.96
CA HIS A 269 -3.98 5.00 -23.19
C HIS A 269 -5.44 4.94 -23.59
N ASP A 270 -6.22 5.95 -23.21
CA ASP A 270 -7.55 6.13 -23.77
C ASP A 270 -7.50 6.59 -25.24
N ARG A 271 -8.65 6.74 -25.89
CA ARG A 271 -8.74 7.21 -27.29
C ARG A 271 -8.20 8.63 -27.49
N ARG A 272 -8.09 9.43 -26.40
CA ARG A 272 -7.50 10.77 -26.41
C ARG A 272 -5.99 10.75 -26.11
N GLY A 273 -5.37 9.59 -26.02
CA GLY A 273 -3.96 9.43 -25.71
C GLY A 273 -3.58 9.66 -24.23
N ARG A 274 -4.56 9.79 -23.30
CA ARG A 274 -4.28 10.02 -21.87
C ARG A 274 -3.90 8.70 -21.20
N TYR A 275 -2.81 8.73 -20.45
CA TYR A 275 -2.31 7.59 -19.69
C TYR A 275 -2.82 7.61 -18.25
N GLY A 276 -3.06 6.42 -17.68
CA GLY A 276 -3.43 6.26 -16.27
C GLY A 276 -4.92 6.45 -16.01
N VAL A 277 -5.28 6.36 -14.72
CA VAL A 277 -6.66 6.55 -14.28
C VAL A 277 -6.97 8.05 -14.22
N GLN A 278 -8.01 8.48 -14.93
CA GLN A 278 -8.42 9.89 -14.98
C GLN A 278 -9.43 10.21 -13.86
N PRO A 279 -9.59 11.49 -13.44
CA PRO A 279 -10.50 11.86 -12.35
C PRO A 279 -11.97 11.39 -12.55
N HIS A 280 -12.47 11.40 -13.78
CA HIS A 280 -13.84 10.92 -14.08
C HIS A 280 -14.02 9.42 -13.93
N HIS A 281 -12.91 8.63 -13.87
CA HIS A 281 -12.95 7.20 -13.57
C HIS A 281 -13.09 6.89 -12.09
N HIS A 282 -12.85 7.86 -11.17
CA HIS A 282 -12.80 7.59 -9.73
C HIS A 282 -14.12 7.03 -9.18
N ALA A 283 -15.26 7.45 -9.73
CA ALA A 283 -16.58 6.92 -9.36
C ALA A 283 -16.68 5.42 -9.69
N LEU A 284 -16.25 5.02 -10.90
CA LEU A 284 -16.19 3.61 -11.30
C LEU A 284 -15.26 2.82 -10.38
N VAL A 285 -14.03 3.29 -10.17
CA VAL A 285 -13.04 2.65 -9.29
C VAL A 285 -13.63 2.42 -7.90
N SER A 286 -14.23 3.45 -7.29
CA SER A 286 -14.84 3.38 -5.97
C SER A 286 -16.05 2.45 -5.91
N SER A 287 -16.76 2.23 -7.02
CA SER A 287 -17.91 1.30 -7.08
C SER A 287 -17.47 -0.17 -7.11
N ARG A 288 -16.21 -0.46 -7.46
CA ARG A 288 -15.67 -1.82 -7.61
C ARG A 288 -14.85 -2.30 -6.42
N THR A 289 -14.72 -1.48 -5.36
CA THR A 289 -13.97 -1.84 -4.16
C THR A 289 -14.78 -1.58 -2.89
N HIS A 290 -14.59 -2.43 -1.88
CA HIS A 290 -15.12 -2.22 -0.53
C HIS A 290 -14.21 -1.30 0.31
N ILE A 291 -12.96 -1.11 -0.11
CA ILE A 291 -11.97 -0.27 0.58
C ILE A 291 -12.29 1.19 0.31
N PRO A 292 -12.59 2.01 1.32
CA PRO A 292 -12.88 3.43 1.12
C PRO A 292 -11.64 4.16 0.56
N ARG A 293 -11.85 4.94 -0.50
CA ARG A 293 -10.85 5.86 -1.06
C ARG A 293 -11.56 7.13 -1.50
N SER A 294 -11.04 8.27 -1.09
CA SER A 294 -11.50 9.56 -1.60
C SER A 294 -10.95 9.81 -3.01
N SER A 295 -11.65 10.63 -3.81
CA SER A 295 -11.15 11.08 -5.10
C SER A 295 -9.80 11.79 -4.98
N GLU A 296 -9.61 12.55 -3.90
CA GLU A 296 -8.35 13.22 -3.60
C GLU A 296 -7.20 12.22 -3.39
N THR A 297 -7.46 11.14 -2.65
CA THR A 297 -6.47 10.07 -2.45
C THR A 297 -6.14 9.37 -3.75
N LEU A 298 -7.16 8.99 -4.54
CA LEU A 298 -6.96 8.34 -5.84
C LEU A 298 -6.12 9.21 -6.79
N ALA A 299 -6.36 10.53 -6.79
CA ALA A 299 -5.60 11.47 -7.63
C ALA A 299 -4.11 11.58 -7.26
N ARG A 300 -3.74 11.26 -6.01
CA ARG A 300 -2.36 11.29 -5.51
C ARG A 300 -1.65 9.93 -5.58
N MET A 301 -2.37 8.88 -5.95
CA MET A 301 -1.82 7.54 -6.10
C MET A 301 -1.41 7.31 -7.56
N PRO A 302 -0.18 6.80 -7.84
CA PRO A 302 0.15 6.33 -9.18
C PRO A 302 -0.85 5.28 -9.64
N GLY A 303 -1.62 5.58 -10.68
CA GLY A 303 -2.65 4.70 -11.21
C GLY A 303 -2.44 4.39 -12.68
N VAL A 304 -2.67 3.13 -13.06
CA VAL A 304 -2.60 2.63 -14.43
C VAL A 304 -3.97 2.11 -14.84
N ALA A 305 -4.38 2.43 -16.06
CA ALA A 305 -5.64 1.99 -16.64
C ALA A 305 -5.40 1.21 -17.94
N VAL A 306 -6.27 0.27 -18.24
CA VAL A 306 -6.29 -0.48 -19.49
C VAL A 306 -7.64 -0.30 -20.18
N TYR A 307 -7.61 -0.07 -21.48
CA TYR A 307 -8.77 0.13 -22.35
C TYR A 307 -8.82 -0.98 -23.40
N TYR A 308 -9.97 -1.17 -24.01
CA TYR A 308 -10.20 -2.21 -25.00
C TYR A 308 -10.79 -1.61 -26.28
N ASP A 309 -10.20 -1.92 -27.44
CA ASP A 309 -10.64 -1.39 -28.74
C ASP A 309 -11.88 -2.09 -29.32
N GLY A 310 -12.33 -3.19 -28.68
CA GLY A 310 -13.40 -4.03 -29.22
C GLY A 310 -12.91 -4.97 -30.33
N ASP A 311 -13.80 -5.86 -30.78
CA ASP A 311 -13.59 -6.67 -31.97
C ASP A 311 -13.95 -5.87 -33.27
N ASP A 312 -14.18 -4.58 -33.12
CA ASP A 312 -14.46 -3.68 -34.22
C ASP A 312 -13.20 -3.52 -35.09
N LYS A 313 -12.96 -4.54 -35.92
CA LYS A 313 -12.21 -4.30 -37.16
C LYS A 313 -12.95 -3.19 -37.86
N PRO A 314 -12.30 -2.06 -38.19
CA PRO A 314 -12.94 -1.03 -38.98
C PRO A 314 -13.46 -1.71 -40.25
N ASN A 315 -14.78 -1.77 -40.41
CA ASN A 315 -15.37 -2.24 -41.66
C ASN A 315 -14.89 -1.26 -42.72
N PRO A 316 -14.00 -1.65 -43.66
CA PRO A 316 -13.42 -0.75 -44.62
C PRO A 316 -14.49 -0.13 -45.54
N ASN A 317 -15.75 -0.62 -45.45
CA ASN A 317 -16.89 -0.11 -46.25
C ASN A 317 -17.90 0.71 -45.44
N SER A 318 -17.68 0.94 -44.12
CA SER A 318 -18.53 1.85 -43.35
C SER A 318 -17.98 3.27 -43.50
N SER A 319 -18.58 4.05 -44.37
CA SER A 319 -18.39 5.51 -44.42
C SER A 319 -19.09 6.23 -43.23
N GLN A 320 -19.17 5.60 -42.07
CA GLN A 320 -19.56 6.28 -40.85
C GLN A 320 -18.33 7.07 -40.39
N THR A 321 -18.32 8.33 -40.77
CA THR A 321 -17.44 9.35 -40.23
C THR A 321 -17.54 9.32 -38.70
N HIS A 322 -16.39 9.21 -38.01
CA HIS A 322 -16.25 9.24 -36.55
C HIS A 322 -16.67 10.57 -35.90
N ASP A 323 -17.46 11.40 -36.56
CA ASP A 323 -17.90 12.73 -36.11
C ASP A 323 -18.99 12.72 -35.02
N GLY A 324 -19.43 11.54 -34.55
CA GLY A 324 -20.56 11.43 -33.60
C GLY A 324 -20.20 11.13 -32.15
N LEU A 325 -18.92 10.91 -31.81
CA LEU A 325 -18.51 10.48 -30.45
C LEU A 325 -17.64 11.51 -29.68
N GLU A 326 -17.70 12.78 -30.06
CA GLU A 326 -16.92 13.85 -29.39
C GLU A 326 -17.31 14.14 -27.94
N GLY A 327 -18.24 13.39 -27.32
CA GLY A 327 -18.75 13.68 -25.98
C GLY A 327 -18.52 12.63 -24.92
N GLU A 328 -18.35 11.36 -25.23
CA GLU A 328 -18.29 10.33 -24.21
C GLU A 328 -16.84 10.04 -23.76
N GLU A 329 -16.60 10.15 -22.46
CA GLU A 329 -15.34 9.76 -21.84
C GLU A 329 -15.20 8.24 -21.85
N GLU A 330 -14.08 7.73 -22.38
CA GLU A 330 -13.83 6.29 -22.44
C GLU A 330 -13.55 5.72 -21.05
N MET A 331 -14.22 4.61 -20.71
CA MET A 331 -14.08 3.96 -19.42
C MET A 331 -13.06 2.81 -19.47
N PRO A 332 -12.19 2.68 -18.45
CA PRO A 332 -11.22 1.59 -18.40
C PRO A 332 -11.90 0.26 -18.09
N ILE A 333 -11.34 -0.83 -18.63
CA ILE A 333 -11.76 -2.22 -18.34
C ILE A 333 -10.90 -2.89 -17.28
N ALA A 334 -9.77 -2.31 -16.94
CA ALA A 334 -8.92 -2.77 -15.83
C ALA A 334 -8.07 -1.62 -15.32
N TRP A 335 -7.67 -1.70 -14.05
CA TRP A 335 -6.79 -0.73 -13.41
C TRP A 335 -6.07 -1.32 -12.21
N ALA A 336 -4.97 -0.67 -11.83
CA ALA A 336 -4.26 -0.88 -10.57
C ALA A 336 -3.61 0.43 -10.11
N PHE A 337 -3.41 0.55 -8.80
CA PHE A 337 -2.74 1.70 -8.19
C PHE A 337 -1.58 1.23 -7.32
N LEU A 338 -0.61 2.13 -7.09
CA LEU A 338 0.22 2.04 -5.90
C LEU A 338 -0.39 2.90 -4.79
N GLY A 339 -0.68 2.26 -3.67
CA GLY A 339 -1.26 2.89 -2.48
C GLY A 339 -0.37 3.97 -1.88
N VAL A 340 -0.90 4.69 -0.90
CA VAL A 340 -0.15 5.72 -0.16
C VAL A 340 1.03 5.13 0.63
N ASP A 341 1.02 3.85 0.87
CA ASP A 341 2.07 3.03 1.48
C ASP A 341 2.92 2.28 0.44
N GLY A 342 2.73 2.56 -0.85
CA GLY A 342 3.42 1.92 -1.96
C GLY A 342 2.94 0.51 -2.29
N SER A 343 1.92 0.01 -1.62
CA SER A 343 1.33 -1.30 -1.91
C SER A 343 0.63 -1.31 -3.26
N LEU A 344 0.75 -2.40 -4.03
CA LEU A 344 -0.12 -2.63 -5.18
C LEU A 344 -1.56 -2.80 -4.68
N ALA A 345 -2.43 -1.87 -5.00
CA ALA A 345 -3.76 -1.73 -4.43
C ALA A 345 -4.84 -1.56 -5.50
N THR A 346 -6.09 -1.82 -5.12
CA THR A 346 -7.28 -1.54 -5.96
C THR A 346 -7.19 -2.19 -7.35
N LEU A 347 -6.50 -3.34 -7.47
CA LEU A 347 -6.43 -4.11 -8.71
C LEU A 347 -7.82 -4.61 -9.10
N HIS A 348 -8.25 -4.25 -10.30
CA HIS A 348 -9.52 -4.73 -10.87
C HIS A 348 -9.39 -5.03 -12.35
N VAL A 349 -10.11 -6.07 -12.79
CA VAL A 349 -10.35 -6.38 -14.21
C VAL A 349 -11.83 -6.68 -14.34
N GLU A 350 -12.51 -5.98 -15.24
CA GLU A 350 -13.94 -6.20 -15.50
C GLU A 350 -14.19 -7.67 -15.91
N PRO A 351 -15.32 -8.28 -15.49
CA PRO A 351 -15.54 -9.72 -15.63
C PRO A 351 -15.36 -10.27 -17.03
N ALA A 352 -15.81 -9.53 -18.06
CA ALA A 352 -15.73 -9.93 -19.47
C ALA A 352 -14.28 -10.02 -20.01
N HIS A 353 -13.31 -9.41 -19.31
CA HIS A 353 -11.91 -9.33 -19.71
C HIS A 353 -10.97 -10.18 -18.85
N ARG A 354 -11.51 -10.94 -17.88
CA ARG A 354 -10.72 -11.81 -17.01
C ARG A 354 -10.15 -13.01 -17.73
N GLY A 355 -9.13 -13.66 -17.14
CA GLY A 355 -8.50 -14.85 -17.70
C GLY A 355 -7.50 -14.58 -18.85
N ARG A 356 -7.33 -13.33 -19.27
CA ARG A 356 -6.49 -12.92 -20.42
C ARG A 356 -5.11 -12.38 -20.03
N GLY A 357 -4.70 -12.50 -18.76
CA GLY A 357 -3.40 -12.00 -18.25
C GLY A 357 -3.36 -10.52 -17.94
N ILE A 358 -4.43 -9.74 -18.19
CA ILE A 358 -4.47 -8.27 -18.03
C ILE A 358 -4.13 -7.86 -16.59
N GLY A 359 -4.63 -8.58 -15.57
CA GLY A 359 -4.32 -8.28 -14.18
C GLY A 359 -2.82 -8.28 -13.88
N ALA A 360 -2.06 -9.21 -14.45
CA ALA A 360 -0.61 -9.25 -14.29
C ALA A 360 0.07 -8.09 -15.04
N CYS A 361 -0.37 -7.78 -16.27
CA CYS A 361 0.21 -6.68 -17.05
C CYS A 361 0.01 -5.33 -16.36
N VAL A 362 -1.22 -5.02 -15.91
CA VAL A 362 -1.52 -3.74 -15.25
C VAL A 362 -0.82 -3.63 -13.89
N SER A 363 -0.65 -4.73 -13.16
CA SER A 363 0.08 -4.75 -11.89
C SER A 363 1.57 -4.45 -12.07
N ARG A 364 2.23 -5.10 -13.06
CA ARG A 364 3.62 -4.81 -13.40
C ARG A 364 3.82 -3.36 -13.80
N GLU A 365 2.93 -2.85 -14.66
CA GLU A 365 3.02 -1.48 -15.14
C GLU A 365 2.80 -0.47 -14.01
N ALA A 366 1.88 -0.74 -13.06
CA ALA A 366 1.68 0.11 -11.89
C ALA A 366 2.94 0.19 -11.02
N MET A 367 3.56 -0.96 -10.69
CA MET A 367 4.81 -1.00 -9.93
C MET A 367 5.94 -0.29 -10.70
N ARG A 368 6.14 -0.60 -11.99
CA ARG A 368 7.13 0.05 -12.82
C ARG A 368 6.98 1.57 -12.85
N SER A 369 5.74 2.06 -13.00
CA SER A 369 5.45 3.50 -13.03
C SER A 369 5.77 4.20 -11.71
N GLY A 370 5.47 3.58 -10.58
CA GLY A 370 5.71 4.16 -9.25
C GLY A 370 7.18 4.16 -8.83
N PHE A 371 7.96 3.18 -9.29
CA PHE A 371 9.37 3.05 -8.93
C PHE A 371 10.35 3.60 -9.98
N ARG A 372 9.84 4.12 -11.12
CA ARG A 372 10.69 4.73 -12.16
C ARG A 372 11.43 5.98 -11.67
N ALA A 373 12.39 6.46 -12.43
CA ALA A 373 13.05 7.74 -12.22
C ALA A 373 12.01 8.87 -12.11
N GLY A 374 12.06 9.65 -11.02
CA GLY A 374 11.07 10.69 -10.71
C GLY A 374 9.75 10.18 -10.10
N GLY A 375 9.57 8.87 -9.94
CA GLY A 375 8.42 8.30 -9.22
C GLY A 375 8.48 8.60 -7.72
N ILE A 376 7.29 8.64 -7.07
CA ILE A 376 7.14 9.01 -5.65
C ILE A 376 7.97 8.10 -4.74
N PHE A 377 8.07 6.82 -5.08
CA PHE A 377 8.68 5.79 -4.23
C PHE A 377 10.14 5.50 -4.58
N ARG A 378 10.73 6.21 -5.54
CA ARG A 378 12.16 6.08 -5.81
C ARG A 378 12.97 6.81 -4.74
N SER A 379 13.96 6.14 -4.18
CA SER A 379 14.96 6.81 -3.32
C SER A 379 15.71 7.86 -4.12
N ARG A 380 15.58 9.13 -3.73
CA ARG A 380 16.49 10.17 -4.20
C ARG A 380 17.82 9.94 -3.47
N SER A 381 18.76 9.29 -4.09
CA SER A 381 20.15 9.27 -3.63
C SER A 381 20.64 10.72 -3.59
N ARG A 382 20.84 11.27 -2.40
CA ARG A 382 21.59 12.52 -2.20
C ARG A 382 23.07 12.14 -2.30
N SER A 383 23.65 12.29 -3.43
CA SER A 383 24.98 12.78 -3.73
C SER A 383 25.41 12.29 -5.12
N ARG A 384 25.24 13.17 -6.09
CA ARG A 384 26.25 13.26 -7.10
C ARG A 384 27.38 14.10 -6.51
N SER A 385 28.25 13.51 -5.69
CA SER A 385 29.64 13.94 -5.65
C SER A 385 30.24 13.51 -6.98
N LEU A 386 30.74 14.48 -7.73
CA LEU A 386 31.45 14.30 -8.98
C LEU A 386 32.55 13.27 -8.75
N GLY A 387 32.45 12.06 -9.30
CA GLY A 387 33.56 11.15 -9.46
C GLY A 387 33.48 9.74 -8.87
N GLU A 388 32.37 9.29 -8.27
CA GLU A 388 32.28 7.89 -7.87
C GLU A 388 31.41 7.11 -8.87
N GLU A 389 32.02 6.10 -9.48
CA GLU A 389 31.40 5.13 -10.39
C GLU A 389 30.21 4.46 -9.67
N GLU A 390 29.12 4.21 -10.42
CA GLU A 390 27.92 3.55 -9.97
C GLU A 390 28.26 2.14 -9.44
N GLY A 391 28.58 2.06 -8.15
CA GLY A 391 28.63 0.79 -7.44
C GLY A 391 27.20 0.26 -7.27
N GLU A 392 26.96 -0.95 -7.72
CA GLU A 392 25.72 -1.70 -7.76
C GLU A 392 25.06 -1.89 -6.38
N GLY A 393 24.51 -0.80 -5.81
CA GLY A 393 23.55 -0.83 -4.70
C GLY A 393 22.09 -0.68 -5.17
N GLU A 394 21.79 -1.04 -6.42
CA GLU A 394 20.56 -0.67 -7.13
C GLU A 394 19.28 -1.44 -6.72
N GLY A 395 19.34 -2.47 -5.90
CA GLY A 395 18.19 -3.37 -5.69
C GLY A 395 17.31 -3.09 -4.48
N GLU A 396 17.87 -2.64 -3.37
CA GLU A 396 17.14 -2.62 -2.08
C GLU A 396 16.07 -1.53 -1.94
N GLY A 397 16.19 -0.43 -2.69
CA GLY A 397 15.26 0.70 -2.60
C GLY A 397 13.95 0.55 -3.39
N GLU A 398 13.81 -0.47 -4.24
CA GLU A 398 12.71 -0.60 -5.20
C GLU A 398 11.80 -1.82 -4.91
N LEU A 399 11.79 -2.31 -3.68
CA LEU A 399 10.92 -3.41 -3.28
C LEU A 399 9.45 -3.01 -3.41
N GLY A 400 8.70 -3.74 -4.23
CA GLY A 400 7.24 -3.65 -4.32
C GLY A 400 6.58 -4.56 -3.28
N HIS A 401 5.34 -4.27 -2.91
CA HIS A 401 4.57 -5.12 -2.00
C HIS A 401 3.07 -5.00 -2.24
N THR A 402 2.32 -5.94 -1.70
CA THR A 402 0.85 -5.90 -1.65
C THR A 402 0.31 -6.75 -0.52
N ASP A 403 -0.90 -6.44 -0.08
CA ASP A 403 -1.65 -7.17 0.92
C ASP A 403 -2.83 -7.86 0.25
N VAL A 404 -2.90 -9.17 0.36
CA VAL A 404 -3.97 -9.98 -0.23
C VAL A 404 -4.64 -10.78 0.86
N LEU A 405 -5.96 -10.60 1.04
CA LEU A 405 -6.74 -11.39 1.99
C LEU A 405 -6.45 -12.89 1.76
N VAL A 406 -6.11 -13.62 2.81
CA VAL A 406 -5.67 -15.02 2.72
C VAL A 406 -6.66 -15.90 1.95
N THR A 407 -7.96 -15.61 2.05
CA THR A 407 -9.03 -16.33 1.33
C THR A 407 -9.21 -15.90 -0.13
N ASN A 408 -8.61 -14.79 -0.56
CA ASN A 408 -8.73 -14.31 -1.94
C ASN A 408 -7.78 -15.04 -2.88
N ARG A 409 -8.12 -16.31 -3.19
CA ARG A 409 -7.33 -17.20 -4.06
C ARG A 409 -7.06 -16.62 -5.44
N ALA A 410 -8.00 -15.84 -6.00
CA ALA A 410 -7.83 -15.24 -7.32
C ALA A 410 -6.72 -14.21 -7.34
N SER A 411 -6.71 -13.27 -6.39
CA SER A 411 -5.65 -12.28 -6.26
C SER A 411 -4.31 -12.92 -5.88
N ARG A 412 -4.30 -13.87 -4.96
CA ARG A 412 -3.07 -14.61 -4.59
C ARG A 412 -2.40 -15.25 -5.81
N ARG A 413 -3.16 -15.93 -6.67
CA ARG A 413 -2.64 -16.51 -7.93
C ARG A 413 -2.05 -15.48 -8.88
N VAL A 414 -2.60 -14.26 -8.91
CA VAL A 414 -2.02 -13.16 -9.70
C VAL A 414 -0.67 -12.77 -9.11
N MET A 415 -0.58 -12.60 -7.79
CA MET A 415 0.67 -12.20 -7.11
C MET A 415 1.77 -13.26 -7.28
N GLU A 416 1.42 -14.53 -7.14
CA GLU A 416 2.34 -15.66 -7.36
C GLU A 416 2.86 -15.69 -8.82
N LYS A 417 1.98 -15.50 -9.80
CA LYS A 417 2.37 -15.41 -11.24
C LYS A 417 3.24 -14.19 -11.55
N LEU A 418 3.15 -13.14 -10.74
CA LEU A 418 4.02 -11.97 -10.84
C LEU A 418 5.41 -12.22 -10.24
N GLY A 419 5.64 -13.37 -9.59
CA GLY A 419 6.87 -13.67 -8.86
C GLY A 419 6.89 -13.07 -7.46
N GLY A 420 5.71 -12.80 -6.87
CA GLY A 420 5.59 -12.35 -5.50
C GLY A 420 6.01 -13.43 -4.50
N GLU A 421 6.91 -13.08 -3.59
CA GLU A 421 7.35 -13.91 -2.46
C GLU A 421 6.50 -13.58 -1.24
N ILE A 422 6.09 -14.62 -0.47
CA ILE A 422 5.34 -14.39 0.77
C ILE A 422 6.31 -13.93 1.85
N GLY A 423 6.02 -12.77 2.46
CA GLY A 423 6.78 -12.23 3.58
C GLY A 423 6.18 -12.64 4.92
N TRP A 424 5.04 -12.07 5.28
CA TRP A 424 4.36 -12.27 6.57
C TRP A 424 2.87 -12.06 6.44
N THR A 425 2.14 -12.09 7.55
CA THR A 425 0.74 -11.67 7.59
C THR A 425 0.57 -10.36 8.33
N ASP A 426 -0.39 -9.58 7.88
CA ASP A 426 -0.81 -8.33 8.51
C ASP A 426 -2.33 -8.21 8.58
N THR A 427 -2.79 -7.23 9.33
CA THR A 427 -4.21 -6.98 9.55
C THR A 427 -4.49 -5.48 9.67
N TRP A 428 -5.75 -5.08 9.47
CA TRP A 428 -6.26 -3.77 9.82
C TRP A 428 -6.99 -3.84 11.14
N VAL A 429 -6.63 -2.96 12.06
CA VAL A 429 -7.18 -2.95 13.42
C VAL A 429 -7.79 -1.57 13.69
N VAL A 430 -9.01 -1.54 14.21
CA VAL A 430 -9.62 -0.34 14.80
C VAL A 430 -9.56 -0.48 16.31
N VAL A 431 -8.76 0.38 16.93
CA VAL A 431 -8.41 0.33 18.35
C VAL A 431 -8.84 1.62 19.04
N GLU A 432 -9.38 1.53 20.23
CA GLU A 432 -9.68 2.65 21.13
C GLU A 432 -9.05 2.40 22.49
N LEU A 433 -8.50 3.45 23.12
CA LEU A 433 -8.07 3.40 24.51
C LEU A 433 -9.19 3.94 25.40
N GLU A 434 -9.62 3.13 26.36
CA GLU A 434 -10.54 3.51 27.41
C GLU A 434 -9.82 4.32 28.50
N GLY A 435 -10.51 5.15 29.23
CA GLY A 435 -9.97 5.92 30.35
C GLY A 435 -9.82 7.40 30.12
#